data_c6250a7362d93c40091f06c023dc9c51
#
_entry.id   c6250a7362d93c40091f06c023dc9c51
#
_cell.length_a   1.000
_cell.length_b   1.000
_cell.length_c   1.000
_cell.angle_alpha   90.00
_cell.angle_beta   90.00
_cell.angle_gamma   90.00
#
_symmetry.space_group_name_H-M   'P 1'
#
loop_
_entity.id
_entity.type
_entity.pdbx_description
1 polymer ?
#
loop_
_entity_poly.entity_id
_entity_poly.type
_entity_poly.pdbx_seq_one_letter_code
_entity_poly.pdbx_strand_id
1 'polypeptide(L)'
;IGKEIFGGTGMNVVNIALTARAFLFFAYPTSMSGDKVWMSGLGDKMASNPEAVDGFSGATALGDLASFMSDKAMVAGEAVQSNVAVQSFSSEYTAWESFMGMIPGSIGETSTMACLLGAVILIFTGVGSLRIILSFFVGGFIMGLLLNLAGGNPYLDLPAYYHLIIGGFAFGAIFMATDPVTA
;
A
#
# COMPACT_ATOMS: atom_id res chain seq x y z
N ILE A 1 -13.74 -13.91 16.46
CA ILE A 1 -12.63 -14.87 16.60
C ILE A 1 -11.48 -14.18 17.35
N GLY A 2 -10.76 -13.22 16.77
CA GLY A 2 -9.54 -12.66 17.32
C GLY A 2 -9.63 -12.02 18.71
N LYS A 3 -10.82 -11.68 19.17
CA LYS A 3 -11.03 -11.02 20.46
C LYS A 3 -11.76 -11.90 21.47
N GLU A 4 -12.95 -12.39 21.15
CA GLU A 4 -13.86 -13.02 22.11
C GLU A 4 -13.50 -14.47 22.45
N ILE A 5 -12.88 -15.23 21.53
CA ILE A 5 -12.48 -16.63 21.76
C ILE A 5 -11.41 -16.74 22.85
N PHE A 6 -10.54 -15.71 22.96
CA PHE A 6 -9.42 -15.72 23.91
C PHE A 6 -9.71 -15.01 25.23
N GLY A 7 -10.95 -14.56 25.49
CA GLY A 7 -11.34 -13.97 26.76
C GLY A 7 -11.72 -12.48 26.70
N GLY A 8 -11.83 -11.89 25.52
CA GLY A 8 -12.30 -10.52 25.34
C GLY A 8 -11.19 -9.47 25.33
N THR A 9 -11.55 -8.24 25.69
CA THR A 9 -10.64 -7.09 25.62
C THR A 9 -9.43 -7.26 26.56
N GLY A 10 -8.22 -7.13 26.03
CA GLY A 10 -6.97 -7.27 26.79
C GLY A 10 -6.39 -8.70 26.78
N MET A 11 -7.09 -9.68 26.24
CA MET A 11 -6.62 -11.07 26.13
C MET A 11 -6.30 -11.45 24.68
N ASN A 12 -5.88 -10.49 23.87
CA ASN A 12 -5.62 -10.71 22.47
C ASN A 12 -4.28 -11.46 22.27
N VAL A 13 -4.34 -12.61 21.61
CA VAL A 13 -3.14 -13.35 21.20
C VAL A 13 -2.54 -12.76 19.93
N VAL A 14 -3.39 -12.15 19.09
CA VAL A 14 -3.03 -11.54 17.81
C VAL A 14 -3.67 -10.16 17.67
N ASN A 15 -3.09 -9.31 16.83
CA ASN A 15 -3.72 -8.02 16.50
C ASN A 15 -5.04 -8.26 15.77
N ILE A 16 -6.14 -7.75 16.34
CA ILE A 16 -7.51 -8.01 15.87
C ILE A 16 -7.73 -7.40 14.48
N ALA A 17 -7.20 -6.20 14.25
CA ALA A 17 -7.34 -5.50 12.96
C ALA A 17 -6.67 -6.29 11.82
N LEU A 18 -5.46 -6.78 12.06
CA LEU A 18 -4.72 -7.61 11.10
C LEU A 18 -5.42 -8.94 10.85
N THR A 19 -5.91 -9.60 11.90
CA THR A 19 -6.62 -10.88 11.78
C THR A 19 -7.92 -10.72 11.01
N ALA A 20 -8.71 -9.65 11.30
CA ALA A 20 -9.95 -9.37 10.59
C ALA A 20 -9.68 -9.06 9.11
N ARG A 21 -8.65 -8.25 8.80
CA ARG A 21 -8.27 -7.94 7.42
C ARG A 21 -7.81 -9.18 6.67
N ALA A 22 -6.97 -10.02 7.27
CA ALA A 22 -6.54 -11.28 6.68
C ALA A 22 -7.73 -12.20 6.37
N PHE A 23 -8.66 -12.34 7.31
CA PHE A 23 -9.86 -13.13 7.11
C PHE A 23 -10.71 -12.61 5.95
N LEU A 24 -10.94 -11.30 5.89
CA LEU A 24 -11.71 -10.68 4.80
C LEU A 24 -10.99 -10.83 3.45
N PHE A 25 -9.67 -10.70 3.44
CA PHE A 25 -8.88 -10.89 2.22
C PHE A 25 -8.99 -12.31 1.66
N PHE A 26 -8.95 -13.33 2.53
CA PHE A 26 -9.14 -14.72 2.09
C PHE A 26 -10.59 -15.04 1.73
N ALA A 27 -11.57 -14.45 2.42
CA ALA A 27 -12.98 -14.69 2.16
C ALA A 27 -13.50 -13.94 0.91
N TYR A 28 -13.01 -12.72 0.69
CA TYR A 28 -13.50 -11.81 -0.37
C TYR A 28 -12.35 -11.13 -1.11
N PRO A 29 -11.42 -11.88 -1.74
CA PRO A 29 -10.21 -11.31 -2.33
C PRO A 29 -10.52 -10.24 -3.39
N THR A 30 -11.50 -10.48 -4.25
CA THR A 30 -11.88 -9.57 -5.33
C THR A 30 -12.50 -8.25 -4.86
N SER A 31 -13.04 -8.21 -3.64
CA SER A 31 -13.64 -7.00 -3.05
C SER A 31 -12.65 -6.23 -2.17
N MET A 32 -11.52 -6.85 -1.82
CA MET A 32 -10.52 -6.28 -0.91
C MET A 32 -9.29 -5.79 -1.62
N SER A 33 -8.97 -6.34 -2.79
CA SER A 33 -7.72 -6.11 -3.50
C SER A 33 -7.96 -5.68 -4.94
N GLY A 34 -7.07 -4.84 -5.43
CA GLY A 34 -7.00 -4.43 -6.82
C GLY A 34 -7.89 -3.24 -7.16
N ASP A 35 -8.03 -3.05 -8.42
CA ASP A 35 -8.71 -1.97 -9.13
C ASP A 35 -10.21 -1.84 -8.87
N LYS A 36 -10.88 -2.93 -8.50
CA LYS A 36 -12.33 -2.92 -8.19
C LYS A 36 -12.68 -2.07 -6.97
N VAL A 37 -11.70 -1.76 -6.13
CA VAL A 37 -11.89 -0.96 -4.92
C VAL A 37 -11.80 0.53 -5.22
N TRP A 38 -10.78 0.94 -5.97
CA TRP A 38 -10.57 2.32 -6.36
C TRP A 38 -9.79 2.42 -7.66
N MET A 39 -10.36 3.11 -8.65
CA MET A 39 -9.71 3.43 -9.92
C MET A 39 -9.59 4.93 -10.09
N SER A 40 -8.36 5.42 -10.03
CA SER A 40 -8.08 6.81 -10.38
C SER A 40 -8.26 7.03 -11.87
N GLY A 41 -8.83 8.17 -12.25
CA GLY A 41 -9.04 8.53 -13.64
C GLY A 41 -10.13 7.72 -14.37
N LEU A 42 -10.98 7.01 -13.63
CA LEU A 42 -12.07 6.23 -14.23
C LEU A 42 -12.99 7.09 -15.10
N GLY A 43 -13.29 8.33 -14.66
CA GLY A 43 -14.13 9.26 -15.41
C GLY A 43 -13.56 9.60 -16.77
N ASP A 44 -12.27 9.83 -16.86
CA ASP A 44 -11.57 10.16 -18.13
C ASP A 44 -11.47 8.93 -19.03
N LYS A 45 -11.24 7.76 -18.46
CA LYS A 45 -11.19 6.49 -19.20
C LYS A 45 -12.57 6.09 -19.73
N MET A 46 -13.63 6.33 -18.95
CA MET A 46 -15.02 6.12 -19.40
C MET A 46 -15.41 7.10 -20.52
N ALA A 47 -14.97 8.34 -20.45
CA ALA A 47 -15.24 9.34 -21.47
C ALA A 47 -14.51 9.06 -22.79
N SER A 48 -13.30 8.51 -22.72
CA SER A 48 -12.49 8.20 -23.90
C SER A 48 -12.84 6.89 -24.57
N ASN A 49 -13.38 5.91 -23.85
CA ASN A 49 -13.73 4.59 -24.41
C ASN A 49 -14.82 3.89 -23.59
N PRO A 50 -16.11 4.26 -23.81
CA PRO A 50 -17.24 3.74 -23.02
C PRO A 50 -17.44 2.22 -23.14
N GLU A 51 -16.97 1.58 -24.21
CA GLU A 51 -17.06 0.13 -24.39
C GLU A 51 -15.99 -0.66 -23.63
N ALA A 52 -14.92 -0.01 -23.18
CA ALA A 52 -13.79 -0.68 -22.51
C ALA A 52 -14.04 -0.89 -20.99
N VAL A 53 -15.12 -0.37 -20.43
CA VAL A 53 -15.35 -0.33 -18.97
C VAL A 53 -15.75 -1.68 -18.38
N ASP A 54 -16.42 -2.54 -19.13
CA ASP A 54 -16.93 -3.83 -18.63
C ASP A 54 -15.85 -4.91 -18.42
N GLY A 55 -14.65 -4.71 -18.93
CA GLY A 55 -13.54 -5.67 -18.84
C GLY A 55 -12.23 -5.08 -18.30
N PHE A 56 -12.23 -3.85 -17.80
CA PHE A 56 -11.01 -3.23 -17.31
C PHE A 56 -10.67 -3.73 -15.90
N SER A 57 -9.57 -4.45 -15.78
CA SER A 57 -8.93 -4.76 -14.49
C SER A 57 -7.58 -4.04 -14.45
N GLY A 58 -7.48 -2.98 -13.63
CA GLY A 58 -6.23 -2.28 -13.39
C GLY A 58 -5.45 -2.95 -12.26
N ALA A 59 -4.14 -3.09 -12.40
CA ALA A 59 -3.30 -3.51 -11.30
C ALA A 59 -3.13 -2.37 -10.28
N THR A 60 -2.79 -2.69 -9.04
CA THR A 60 -2.31 -1.69 -8.09
C THR A 60 -0.93 -1.18 -8.54
N ALA A 61 -0.51 0.00 -8.09
CA ALA A 61 0.80 0.55 -8.44
C ALA A 61 1.96 -0.44 -8.19
N LEU A 62 1.89 -1.21 -7.10
CA LEU A 62 2.87 -2.29 -6.83
C LEU A 62 2.71 -3.50 -7.75
N GLY A 63 1.48 -3.81 -8.16
CA GLY A 63 1.20 -4.85 -9.15
C GLY A 63 1.76 -4.50 -10.52
N ASP A 64 1.64 -3.25 -10.94
CA ASP A 64 2.22 -2.76 -12.19
C ASP A 64 3.75 -2.84 -12.16
N LEU A 65 4.38 -2.43 -11.06
CA LEU A 65 5.83 -2.62 -10.90
C LEU A 65 6.24 -4.09 -11.03
N ALA A 66 5.43 -5.02 -10.50
CA ALA A 66 5.66 -6.46 -10.65
C ALA A 66 5.52 -6.93 -12.11
N SER A 67 4.51 -6.42 -12.84
CA SER A 67 4.30 -6.77 -14.26
C SER A 67 5.41 -6.24 -15.13
N PHE A 68 5.89 -5.01 -14.91
CA PHE A 68 7.06 -4.45 -15.60
C PHE A 68 8.30 -5.33 -15.46
N MET A 69 8.45 -6.01 -14.33
CA MET A 69 9.54 -6.97 -14.12
C MET A 69 9.33 -8.27 -14.90
N SER A 70 8.09 -8.79 -14.92
CA SER A 70 7.76 -10.05 -15.58
C SER A 70 7.86 -9.94 -17.11
N ASP A 71 7.25 -8.92 -17.67
CA ASP A 71 7.17 -8.75 -19.14
C ASP A 71 8.54 -8.46 -19.77
N LYS A 72 9.36 -7.63 -19.11
CA LYS A 72 10.71 -7.33 -19.62
C LYS A 72 11.70 -8.47 -19.39
N ALA A 73 11.55 -9.26 -18.34
CA ALA A 73 12.37 -10.45 -18.12
C ALA A 73 12.14 -11.53 -19.18
N MET A 74 10.91 -11.63 -19.73
CA MET A 74 10.60 -12.58 -20.81
C MET A 74 11.11 -12.13 -22.18
N VAL A 75 11.18 -10.82 -22.45
CA VAL A 75 11.50 -10.30 -23.79
C VAL A 75 13.00 -10.13 -24.02
N ALA A 76 13.81 -9.93 -23.00
CA ALA A 76 15.18 -9.46 -23.18
C ALA A 76 16.28 -10.48 -22.91
N GLY A 77 16.01 -11.61 -22.23
CA GLY A 77 17.12 -12.53 -21.84
C GLY A 77 18.28 -11.85 -21.08
N GLU A 78 18.19 -10.55 -20.87
CA GLU A 78 19.13 -9.71 -20.14
C GLU A 78 18.47 -9.20 -18.87
N ALA A 79 19.27 -9.07 -17.82
CA ALA A 79 18.85 -8.45 -16.57
C ALA A 79 18.21 -7.09 -16.88
N VAL A 80 16.92 -6.95 -16.59
CA VAL A 80 16.20 -5.68 -16.71
C VAL A 80 17.00 -4.64 -15.94
N GLN A 81 17.46 -3.59 -16.64
CA GLN A 81 18.11 -2.50 -15.96
C GLN A 81 17.08 -1.89 -15.00
N SER A 82 17.24 -2.13 -13.71
CA SER A 82 16.35 -1.67 -12.64
C SER A 82 16.04 -0.19 -12.76
N ASN A 83 17.01 0.62 -13.17
CA ASN A 83 16.86 2.05 -13.42
C ASN A 83 15.76 2.40 -14.44
N VAL A 84 15.59 1.61 -15.51
CA VAL A 84 14.55 1.86 -16.53
C VAL A 84 13.17 1.54 -15.97
N ALA A 85 13.03 0.47 -15.20
CA ALA A 85 11.76 0.10 -14.57
C ALA A 85 11.35 1.13 -13.51
N VAL A 86 12.28 1.57 -12.66
CA VAL A 86 12.05 2.61 -11.65
C VAL A 86 11.70 3.95 -12.30
N GLN A 87 12.37 4.32 -13.39
CA GLN A 87 12.10 5.57 -14.10
C GLN A 87 10.73 5.54 -14.80
N SER A 88 10.36 4.44 -15.43
CA SER A 88 9.02 4.26 -16.03
C SER A 88 7.94 4.32 -14.96
N PHE A 89 8.14 3.63 -13.83
CA PHE A 89 7.24 3.66 -12.69
C PHE A 89 7.06 5.08 -12.13
N SER A 90 8.16 5.81 -11.89
CA SER A 90 8.09 7.16 -11.33
C SER A 90 7.51 8.20 -12.29
N SER A 91 7.53 7.94 -13.60
CA SER A 91 6.86 8.81 -14.60
C SER A 91 5.35 8.56 -14.66
N GLU A 92 4.90 7.32 -14.40
CA GLU A 92 3.48 6.94 -14.40
C GLU A 92 2.82 7.23 -13.04
N TYR A 93 3.53 6.94 -11.96
CA TYR A 93 3.06 7.16 -10.59
C TYR A 93 3.92 8.21 -9.89
N THR A 94 3.58 9.49 -10.08
CA THR A 94 4.34 10.55 -9.40
C THR A 94 4.15 10.47 -7.87
N ALA A 95 5.18 10.85 -7.12
CA ALA A 95 5.11 10.82 -5.65
C ALA A 95 3.97 11.69 -5.11
N TRP A 96 3.63 12.77 -5.79
CA TRP A 96 2.53 13.65 -5.41
C TRP A 96 1.15 12.99 -5.61
N GLU A 97 0.92 12.37 -6.76
CA GLU A 97 -0.32 11.65 -7.04
C GLU A 97 -0.52 10.46 -6.09
N SER A 98 0.56 9.72 -5.84
CA SER A 98 0.57 8.61 -4.86
C SER A 98 0.27 9.10 -3.45
N PHE A 99 0.82 10.24 -3.04
CA PHE A 99 0.55 10.84 -1.73
C PHE A 99 -0.90 11.31 -1.60
N MET A 100 -1.43 11.96 -2.63
CA MET A 100 -2.83 12.45 -2.65
C MET A 100 -3.85 11.32 -2.81
N GLY A 101 -3.47 10.20 -3.41
CA GLY A 101 -4.35 9.05 -3.62
C GLY A 101 -5.01 9.04 -5.00
N MET A 102 -4.39 9.66 -5.99
CA MET A 102 -4.83 9.62 -7.39
C MET A 102 -4.25 8.42 -8.14
N ILE A 103 -4.09 7.29 -7.43
CA ILE A 103 -3.57 6.03 -7.96
C ILE A 103 -4.58 4.91 -7.74
N PRO A 104 -4.63 3.91 -8.60
CA PRO A 104 -5.45 2.72 -8.38
C PRO A 104 -4.89 1.93 -7.19
N GLY A 105 -5.76 1.37 -6.36
CA GLY A 105 -5.29 0.61 -5.21
C GLY A 105 -6.37 -0.08 -4.40
N SER A 106 -5.92 -0.96 -3.53
CA SER A 106 -6.75 -1.72 -2.61
C SER A 106 -7.26 -0.87 -1.43
N ILE A 107 -8.10 -1.45 -0.59
CA ILE A 107 -8.60 -0.78 0.62
C ILE A 107 -7.45 -0.36 1.54
N GLY A 108 -7.34 0.93 1.81
CA GLY A 108 -6.30 1.53 2.66
C GLY A 108 -4.96 1.74 1.97
N GLU A 109 -4.88 1.60 0.64
CA GLU A 109 -3.65 1.70 -0.13
C GLU A 109 -3.51 3.04 -0.88
N THR A 110 -4.61 3.73 -1.16
CA THR A 110 -4.63 4.80 -2.14
C THR A 110 -4.07 6.13 -1.64
N SER A 111 -4.51 6.65 -0.49
CA SER A 111 -4.16 8.00 -0.04
C SER A 111 -3.43 8.04 1.28
N THR A 112 -2.14 8.32 1.22
CA THR A 112 -1.31 8.57 2.41
C THR A 112 -1.75 9.85 3.13
N MET A 113 -2.16 10.89 2.40
CA MET A 113 -2.65 12.13 2.99
C MET A 113 -3.91 11.90 3.84
N ALA A 114 -4.87 11.12 3.34
CA ALA A 114 -6.08 10.79 4.11
C ALA A 114 -5.74 9.97 5.37
N CYS A 115 -4.78 9.04 5.29
CA CYS A 115 -4.28 8.30 6.44
C CYS A 115 -3.65 9.23 7.48
N LEU A 116 -2.85 10.22 7.06
CA LEU A 116 -2.25 11.20 7.98
C LEU A 116 -3.29 12.10 8.64
N LEU A 117 -4.35 12.50 7.94
CA LEU A 117 -5.48 13.22 8.55
C LEU A 117 -6.16 12.35 9.62
N GLY A 118 -6.34 11.06 9.36
CA GLY A 118 -6.83 10.10 10.35
C GLY A 118 -5.88 9.97 11.55
N ALA A 119 -4.56 9.98 11.32
CA ALA A 119 -3.56 9.97 12.39
C ALA A 119 -3.69 11.20 13.30
N VAL A 120 -3.90 12.38 12.73
CA VAL A 120 -4.12 13.62 13.51
C VAL A 120 -5.32 13.46 14.44
N ILE A 121 -6.44 12.93 13.94
CA ILE A 121 -7.63 12.69 14.77
C ILE A 121 -7.33 11.68 15.88
N LEU A 122 -6.65 10.58 15.58
CA LEU A 122 -6.29 9.56 16.58
C LEU A 122 -5.36 10.09 17.67
N ILE A 123 -4.43 10.97 17.32
CA ILE A 123 -3.51 11.59 18.27
C ILE A 123 -4.27 12.60 19.17
N PHE A 124 -5.12 13.44 18.58
CA PHE A 124 -5.92 14.41 19.35
C PHE A 124 -6.91 13.74 20.30
N THR A 125 -7.50 12.62 19.92
CA THR A 125 -8.39 11.83 20.78
C THR A 125 -7.63 11.01 21.83
N GLY A 126 -6.30 10.94 21.75
CA GLY A 126 -5.48 10.16 22.69
C GLY A 126 -5.56 8.64 22.50
N VAL A 127 -6.22 8.17 21.44
CA VAL A 127 -6.34 6.74 21.12
C VAL A 127 -5.05 6.22 20.47
N GLY A 128 -4.47 7.01 19.56
CA GLY A 128 -3.25 6.65 18.85
C GLY A 128 -1.98 7.16 19.51
N SER A 129 -0.94 6.32 19.54
CA SER A 129 0.37 6.70 20.07
C SER A 129 1.25 7.34 19.00
N LEU A 130 1.55 8.64 19.12
CA LEU A 130 2.47 9.35 18.24
C LEU A 130 3.86 8.67 18.17
N ARG A 131 4.33 8.12 19.30
CA ARG A 131 5.64 7.44 19.34
C ARG A 131 5.68 6.22 18.42
N ILE A 132 4.60 5.43 18.41
CA ILE A 132 4.50 4.24 17.57
C ILE A 132 4.43 4.64 16.10
N ILE A 133 3.59 5.62 15.74
CA ILE A 133 3.47 6.11 14.37
C ILE A 133 4.84 6.60 13.87
N LEU A 134 5.50 7.47 14.62
CA LEU A 134 6.81 8.00 14.22
C LEU A 134 7.87 6.92 14.10
N SER A 135 7.95 5.97 15.06
CA SER A 135 8.93 4.89 14.99
C SER A 135 8.68 3.98 13.79
N PHE A 136 7.41 3.76 13.42
CA PHE A 136 7.05 2.97 12.25
C PHE A 136 7.50 3.65 10.94
N PHE A 137 7.23 4.95 10.78
CA PHE A 137 7.67 5.71 9.61
C PHE A 137 9.20 5.83 9.54
N VAL A 138 9.87 6.11 10.65
CA VAL A 138 11.34 6.18 10.69
C VAL A 138 11.96 4.82 10.39
N GLY A 139 11.45 3.75 11.01
CA GLY A 139 11.92 2.39 10.76
C GLY A 139 11.72 1.96 9.31
N GLY A 140 10.55 2.25 8.72
CA GLY A 140 10.27 1.98 7.32
C GLY A 140 11.20 2.74 6.37
N PHE A 141 11.47 4.02 6.65
CA PHE A 141 12.38 4.81 5.85
C PHE A 141 13.83 4.30 5.92
N ILE A 142 14.32 3.98 7.14
CA ILE A 142 15.64 3.38 7.33
C ILE A 142 15.74 2.04 6.60
N MET A 143 14.71 1.18 6.72
CA MET A 143 14.69 -0.09 6.02
C MET A 143 14.70 0.11 4.49
N GLY A 144 13.93 1.07 3.97
CA GLY A 144 13.96 1.44 2.55
C GLY A 144 15.35 1.85 2.08
N LEU A 145 16.07 2.66 2.87
CA LEU A 145 17.45 3.03 2.56
C LEU A 145 18.42 1.82 2.58
N LEU A 146 18.26 0.91 3.55
CA LEU A 146 19.08 -0.31 3.60
C LEU A 146 18.80 -1.22 2.40
N LEU A 147 17.55 -1.32 1.96
CA LEU A 147 17.18 -2.09 0.77
C LEU A 147 17.75 -1.45 -0.50
N ASN A 148 17.74 -0.12 -0.62
CA ASN A 148 18.40 0.57 -1.73
C ASN A 148 19.91 0.29 -1.78
N LEU A 149 20.59 0.14 -0.64
CA LEU A 149 22.00 -0.25 -0.59
C LEU A 149 22.25 -1.69 -1.04
N ALA A 150 21.29 -2.58 -0.83
CA ALA A 150 21.38 -3.97 -1.28
C ALA A 150 21.24 -4.10 -2.81
N GLY A 151 20.38 -3.28 -3.43
CA GLY A 151 20.18 -3.20 -4.87
C GLY A 151 19.77 -4.50 -5.57
N GLY A 152 19.79 -4.49 -6.89
CA GLY A 152 19.65 -5.70 -7.71
C GLY A 152 18.22 -6.11 -8.08
N ASN A 153 17.22 -5.34 -7.65
CA ASN A 153 15.82 -5.59 -8.00
C ASN A 153 15.09 -4.25 -8.05
N PRO A 154 14.22 -3.96 -9.05
CA PRO A 154 13.46 -2.72 -9.13
C PRO A 154 12.70 -2.33 -7.88
N TYR A 155 12.22 -3.29 -7.07
CA TYR A 155 11.63 -2.99 -5.77
C TYR A 155 12.65 -2.45 -4.77
N LEU A 156 13.88 -2.97 -4.79
CA LEU A 156 14.96 -2.54 -3.89
C LEU A 156 15.54 -1.20 -4.33
N ASP A 157 15.53 -0.93 -5.63
CA ASP A 157 16.07 0.30 -6.21
C ASP A 157 15.05 1.46 -6.20
N LEU A 158 13.78 1.18 -5.85
CA LEU A 158 12.76 2.22 -5.69
C LEU A 158 13.15 3.16 -4.53
N PRO A 159 13.10 4.50 -4.72
CA PRO A 159 13.44 5.44 -3.66
C PRO A 159 12.70 5.17 -2.35
N ALA A 160 13.41 5.22 -1.22
CA ALA A 160 12.90 4.82 0.09
C ALA A 160 11.57 5.49 0.50
N TYR A 161 11.32 6.72 0.06
CA TYR A 161 10.07 7.42 0.36
C TYR A 161 8.86 6.81 -0.35
N TYR A 162 9.02 6.17 -1.52
CA TYR A 162 7.91 5.49 -2.17
C TYR A 162 7.37 4.34 -1.33
N HIS A 163 8.21 3.60 -0.63
CA HIS A 163 7.78 2.53 0.26
C HIS A 163 6.88 3.01 1.41
N LEU A 164 6.93 4.30 1.75
CA LEU A 164 6.08 4.89 2.78
C LEU A 164 4.72 5.36 2.26
N ILE A 165 4.66 5.75 0.97
CA ILE A 165 3.46 6.34 0.37
C ILE A 165 2.68 5.40 -0.54
N ILE A 166 3.32 4.32 -1.04
CA ILE A 166 2.68 3.33 -1.88
C ILE A 166 2.31 2.11 -1.04
N GLY A 167 1.24 1.45 -1.42
CA GLY A 167 0.73 0.29 -0.70
C GLY A 167 0.08 0.64 0.64
N GLY A 168 -0.22 -0.37 1.41
CA GLY A 168 -0.89 -0.23 2.69
C GLY A 168 0.00 0.20 3.87
N PHE A 169 1.23 0.68 3.65
CA PHE A 169 2.18 1.00 4.72
C PHE A 169 1.64 2.08 5.66
N ALA A 170 1.20 3.22 5.12
CA ALA A 170 0.68 4.33 5.93
C ALA A 170 -0.57 3.92 6.73
N PHE A 171 -1.47 3.16 6.11
CA PHE A 171 -2.64 2.63 6.80
C PHE A 171 -2.25 1.67 7.93
N GLY A 172 -1.31 0.76 7.69
CA GLY A 172 -0.80 -0.17 8.68
C GLY A 172 -0.12 0.53 9.86
N ALA A 173 0.71 1.55 9.57
CA ALA A 173 1.41 2.33 10.58
C ALA A 173 0.47 3.14 11.49
N ILE A 174 -0.64 3.65 10.94
CA ILE A 174 -1.53 4.57 11.65
C ILE A 174 -2.67 3.82 12.34
N PHE A 175 -3.33 2.91 11.65
CA PHE A 175 -4.56 2.28 12.14
C PHE A 175 -4.38 0.87 12.70
N MET A 176 -3.31 0.18 12.31
CA MET A 176 -3.06 -1.19 12.77
C MET A 176 -2.01 -1.27 13.87
N ALA A 177 -0.89 -0.54 13.71
CA ALA A 177 0.19 -0.58 14.69
C ALA A 177 -0.14 0.16 15.98
N THR A 178 -1.10 1.10 15.96
CA THR A 178 -1.52 1.89 17.13
C THR A 178 -2.72 1.30 17.85
N ASP A 179 -3.09 0.04 17.61
CA ASP A 179 -4.17 -0.60 18.35
C ASP A 179 -3.85 -0.61 19.85
N PRO A 180 -4.65 0.08 20.71
CA PRO A 180 -4.30 0.31 22.11
C PRO A 180 -4.25 -0.95 22.96
N VAL A 181 -4.71 -2.09 22.45
CA VAL A 181 -4.70 -3.37 23.18
C VAL A 181 -3.47 -4.21 22.84
N THR A 182 -2.93 -4.07 21.65
CA THR A 182 -1.78 -4.86 21.15
C THR A 182 -0.51 -4.04 20.96
N ALA A 183 -0.59 -2.73 21.15
CA ALA A 183 0.52 -1.78 21.03
C ALA A 183 1.28 -1.59 22.36
#